data_f5259a45ab69b675544107ae0d81f5f1
#
_entry.id   f5259a45ab69b675544107ae0d81f5f1
#
_cell.length_a   1.000
_cell.length_b   1.000
_cell.length_c   1.000
_cell.angle_alpha   90.00
_cell.angle_beta   90.00
_cell.angle_gamma   90.00
#
_symmetry.space_group_name_H-M   'P 1'
#
loop_
_entity.id
_entity.type
_entity.pdbx_description
1 polymer ?
#
loop_
_entity_poly.entity_id
_entity_poly.type
_entity_poly.pdbx_seq_one_letter_code
_entity_poly.pdbx_strand_id
1 'polypeptide(L)'
;MSRAVLASILSQMRVWVSELEAEELYRELIAYFGLAGAVDECRALESAWEDPYGRREVEEFIKAWLARRRKLAPAARAAYVV
;
A
#
# COMPACT_ATOMS: atom_id res chain seq x y z
N MET A 1 13.27 -2.46 -10.06
CA MET A 1 12.70 -2.94 -8.83
C MET A 1 11.25 -3.36 -9.02
N SER A 2 10.93 -4.52 -8.60
CA SER A 2 9.63 -5.08 -8.87
C SER A 2 8.59 -4.69 -7.80
N ARG A 3 7.43 -4.31 -8.24
CA ARG A 3 6.30 -4.09 -7.35
C ARG A 3 5.31 -5.24 -7.44
N ALA A 4 5.79 -6.38 -7.92
CA ALA A 4 4.92 -7.52 -8.12
C ALA A 4 4.28 -7.99 -6.81
N VAL A 5 5.04 -7.95 -5.73
CA VAL A 5 4.51 -8.37 -4.44
C VAL A 5 3.40 -7.43 -4.00
N LEU A 6 3.62 -6.12 -4.13
CA LEU A 6 2.59 -5.17 -3.77
C LEU A 6 1.37 -5.33 -4.66
N ALA A 7 1.59 -5.53 -5.96
CA ALA A 7 0.47 -5.72 -6.87
C ALA A 7 -0.36 -6.94 -6.48
N SER A 8 0.31 -7.99 -6.05
CA SER A 8 -0.38 -9.20 -5.61
C SER A 8 -1.18 -8.93 -4.35
N ILE A 9 -0.61 -8.19 -3.41
CA ILE A 9 -1.30 -7.83 -2.17
C ILE A 9 -2.55 -7.02 -2.47
N LEU A 10 -2.41 -6.01 -3.32
CA LEU A 10 -3.54 -5.17 -3.67
C LEU A 10 -4.63 -5.97 -4.37
N SER A 11 -4.22 -6.89 -5.22
CA SER A 11 -5.17 -7.73 -5.91
C SER A 11 -5.96 -8.59 -4.92
N GLN A 12 -5.29 -9.13 -3.94
CA GLN A 12 -5.95 -9.95 -2.92
C GLN A 12 -6.88 -9.12 -2.05
N MET A 13 -6.54 -7.87 -1.83
CA MET A 13 -7.39 -6.97 -1.07
C MET A 13 -8.50 -6.37 -1.93
N ARG A 14 -8.45 -6.62 -3.24
CA ARG A 14 -9.39 -6.05 -4.21
C ARG A 14 -9.36 -4.53 -4.18
N VAL A 15 -8.16 -4.01 -4.10
CA VAL A 15 -7.92 -2.58 -4.10
C VAL A 15 -7.31 -2.19 -5.43
N TRP A 16 -7.77 -1.09 -5.98
CA TRP A 16 -7.30 -0.60 -7.25
C TRP A 16 -6.63 0.75 -7.07
N VAL A 17 -5.40 0.86 -7.54
CA VAL A 17 -4.67 2.11 -7.48
C VAL A 17 -3.96 2.31 -8.81
N SER A 18 -3.65 3.57 -9.11
CA SER A 18 -2.88 3.87 -10.30
C SER A 18 -1.42 3.46 -10.08
N GLU A 19 -0.69 3.44 -11.18
CA GLU A 19 0.72 3.07 -11.11
C GLU A 19 1.50 4.03 -10.22
N LEU A 20 1.21 5.31 -10.32
CA LEU A 20 1.88 6.30 -9.49
C LEU A 20 1.53 6.11 -8.02
N GLU A 21 0.27 5.84 -7.75
CA GLU A 21 -0.16 5.60 -6.39
C GLU A 21 0.49 4.35 -5.82
N ALA A 22 0.61 3.32 -6.64
CA ALA A 22 1.26 2.09 -6.19
C ALA A 22 2.71 2.35 -5.82
N GLU A 23 3.38 3.20 -6.59
CA GLU A 23 4.77 3.52 -6.31
C GLU A 23 4.90 4.27 -4.99
N GLU A 24 4.04 5.23 -4.76
CA GLU A 24 4.06 5.98 -3.52
C GLU A 24 3.72 5.09 -2.34
N LEU A 25 2.72 4.26 -2.50
CA LEU A 25 2.31 3.35 -1.45
C LEU A 25 3.42 2.37 -1.10
N TYR A 26 4.08 1.83 -2.11
CA TYR A 26 5.17 0.91 -1.89
C TYR A 26 6.27 1.57 -1.07
N ARG A 27 6.64 2.78 -1.43
CA ARG A 27 7.70 3.49 -0.74
C ARG A 27 7.35 3.73 0.72
N GLU A 28 6.13 4.17 0.96
CA GLU A 28 5.71 4.44 2.33
C GLU A 28 5.57 3.16 3.14
N LEU A 29 5.08 2.11 2.51
CA LEU A 29 4.91 0.84 3.18
C LEU A 29 6.26 0.26 3.61
N ILE A 30 7.22 0.30 2.71
CA ILE A 30 8.57 -0.19 2.99
C ILE A 30 9.18 0.61 4.14
N ALA A 31 8.99 1.93 4.12
CA ALA A 31 9.52 2.77 5.18
C ALA A 31 8.84 2.49 6.50
N TYR A 32 7.54 2.30 6.47
CA TYR A 32 6.77 2.07 7.69
C TYR A 32 7.24 0.80 8.41
N PHE A 33 7.50 -0.24 7.65
CA PHE A 33 7.93 -1.50 8.23
C PHE A 33 9.44 -1.59 8.43
N GLY A 34 10.16 -0.51 8.11
CA GLY A 34 11.60 -0.50 8.31
C GLY A 34 12.34 -1.42 7.37
N LEU A 35 11.78 -1.68 6.20
CA LEU A 35 12.38 -2.58 5.24
C LEU A 35 13.26 -1.87 4.23
N ALA A 36 13.29 -0.55 4.28
CA ALA A 36 14.12 0.23 3.36
C ALA A 36 15.58 -0.15 3.57
N GLY A 37 16.27 -0.44 2.50
CA GLY A 37 17.67 -0.85 2.59
C GLY A 37 17.85 -2.33 2.79
N ALA A 38 16.79 -3.09 2.92
CA ALA A 38 16.90 -4.54 2.99
C ALA A 38 17.48 -5.06 1.68
N VAL A 39 18.22 -6.15 1.78
CA VAL A 39 18.83 -6.74 0.60
C VAL A 39 17.77 -7.09 -0.44
N ASP A 40 16.64 -7.56 0.01
CA ASP A 40 15.54 -7.90 -0.88
C ASP A 40 14.24 -7.40 -0.26
N GLU A 41 13.88 -6.19 -0.63
CA GLU A 41 12.68 -5.55 -0.09
C GLU A 41 11.41 -6.31 -0.46
N CYS A 42 11.36 -6.82 -1.67
CA CYS A 42 10.17 -7.54 -2.11
C CYS A 42 9.98 -8.81 -1.29
N ARG A 43 11.07 -9.49 -1.01
CA ARG A 43 10.99 -10.72 -0.24
C ARG A 43 10.60 -10.43 1.21
N ALA A 44 11.13 -9.35 1.74
CA ALA A 44 10.79 -8.96 3.10
C ALA A 44 9.31 -8.61 3.20
N LEU A 45 8.79 -7.90 2.21
CA LEU A 45 7.37 -7.57 2.18
C LEU A 45 6.52 -8.82 2.01
N GLU A 46 6.96 -9.73 1.17
CA GLU A 46 6.24 -10.98 0.97
C GLU A 46 6.18 -11.78 2.25
N SER A 47 7.28 -11.84 2.98
CA SER A 47 7.31 -12.53 4.26
C SER A 47 6.34 -11.91 5.26
N ALA A 48 6.30 -10.59 5.29
CA ALA A 48 5.37 -9.90 6.17
C ALA A 48 3.93 -10.23 5.81
N TRP A 49 3.66 -10.30 4.51
CA TRP A 49 2.31 -10.61 4.06
C TRP A 49 1.90 -12.05 4.38
N GLU A 50 2.85 -12.97 4.39
CA GLU A 50 2.55 -14.36 4.69
C GLU A 50 2.33 -14.61 6.17
N ASP A 51 2.88 -13.74 7.01
CA ASP A 51 2.68 -13.86 8.44
C ASP A 51 1.33 -13.25 8.80
N PRO A 52 0.47 -13.97 9.54
CA PRO A 52 -0.86 -13.45 9.88
C PRO A 52 -0.83 -12.08 10.54
N TYR A 53 0.13 -11.85 11.40
CA TYR A 53 0.29 -10.57 12.05
C TYR A 53 0.70 -9.50 11.05
N GLY A 54 1.71 -9.82 10.25
CA GLY A 54 2.20 -8.88 9.26
C GLY A 54 1.14 -8.56 8.24
N ARG A 55 0.38 -9.56 7.82
CA ARG A 55 -0.69 -9.34 6.85
C ARG A 55 -1.69 -8.34 7.38
N ARG A 56 -2.09 -8.48 8.62
CA ARG A 56 -3.05 -7.57 9.20
C ARG A 56 -2.53 -6.16 9.22
N GLU A 57 -1.27 -5.99 9.58
CA GLU A 57 -0.68 -4.67 9.64
C GLU A 57 -0.55 -4.06 8.26
N VAL A 58 -0.17 -4.85 7.28
CA VAL A 58 -0.09 -4.38 5.91
C VAL A 58 -1.46 -3.93 5.43
N GLU A 59 -2.47 -4.75 5.67
CA GLU A 59 -3.82 -4.42 5.26
C GLU A 59 -4.30 -3.12 5.89
N GLU A 60 -4.06 -2.98 7.17
CA GLU A 60 -4.52 -1.79 7.86
C GLU A 60 -3.77 -0.55 7.41
N PHE A 61 -2.47 -0.70 7.16
CA PHE A 61 -1.70 0.41 6.64
C PHE A 61 -2.25 0.87 5.30
N ILE A 62 -2.50 -0.09 4.41
CA ILE A 62 -3.00 0.25 3.07
C ILE A 62 -4.37 0.89 3.15
N LYS A 63 -5.24 0.35 3.99
CA LYS A 63 -6.57 0.92 4.14
C LYS A 63 -6.52 2.35 4.66
N ALA A 64 -5.67 2.59 5.64
CA ALA A 64 -5.53 3.93 6.20
C ALA A 64 -4.93 4.88 5.17
N TRP A 65 -3.95 4.40 4.42
CA TRP A 65 -3.32 5.20 3.38
C TRP A 65 -4.34 5.63 2.33
N LEU A 66 -5.15 4.68 1.89
CA LEU A 66 -6.18 4.98 0.91
C LEU A 66 -7.22 5.94 1.44
N ALA A 67 -7.61 5.74 2.70
CA ALA A 67 -8.61 6.61 3.30
C ALA A 67 -8.11 8.05 3.37
N ARG A 68 -6.85 8.24 3.76
CA ARG A 68 -6.28 9.57 3.80
C ARG A 68 -6.21 10.18 2.42
N ARG A 69 -5.81 9.37 1.46
CA ARG A 69 -5.66 9.86 0.10
C ARG A 69 -7.00 10.25 -0.48
N ARG A 70 -8.02 9.47 -0.21
CA ARG A 70 -9.35 9.77 -0.71
C ARG A 70 -9.97 10.96 -0.01
N LYS A 71 -9.57 11.21 1.22
CA LYS A 71 -10.01 12.40 1.89
C LYS A 71 -9.43 13.65 1.26
N LEU A 72 -8.15 13.56 0.88
CA LEU A 72 -7.50 14.70 0.26
C LEU A 72 -7.99 14.93 -1.16
N ALA A 73 -8.02 13.89 -1.95
CA ALA A 73 -8.47 14.01 -3.32
C ALA A 73 -9.93 14.40 -3.40
N PRO A 74 -10.79 13.82 -2.59
CA PRO A 74 -12.19 14.14 -2.69
C PRO A 74 -12.60 15.49 -2.16
N ALA A 75 -11.71 16.17 -1.51
CA ALA A 75 -12.08 17.53 -1.16
C ALA A 75 -12.56 18.23 -2.43
N ALA A 76 -11.83 18.02 -3.50
CA ALA A 76 -12.24 18.55 -4.77
C ALA A 76 -13.46 17.84 -5.31
N ARG A 77 -13.52 16.56 -5.07
CA ARG A 77 -14.61 15.78 -5.61
C ARG A 77 -15.91 15.99 -4.87
N ALA A 78 -15.81 16.18 -3.58
CA ALA A 78 -17.00 16.46 -2.79
C ALA A 78 -17.73 17.67 -3.31
N ALA A 79 -16.97 18.62 -3.81
CA ALA A 79 -17.56 19.83 -4.33
C ALA A 79 -18.46 19.54 -5.51
N TYR A 80 -18.15 18.56 -6.29
CA TYR A 80 -18.98 18.31 -7.46
C TYR A 80 -20.05 17.25 -7.18
N VAL A 81 -19.84 16.46 -6.20
CA VAL A 81 -20.88 15.49 -5.83
C VAL A 81 -22.08 16.21 -5.28
N VAL A 82 -21.81 17.26 -4.62
CA VAL A 82 -22.89 18.07 -4.09
C VAL A 82 -23.56 18.86 -5.20
#